data_aed8b7a17b2ecdc65bead30ef799d1ba
#
_entry.id   aed8b7a17b2ecdc65bead30ef799d1ba
#
_cell.length_a   1.000
_cell.length_b   1.000
_cell.length_c   1.000
_cell.angle_alpha   90.00
_cell.angle_beta   90.00
_cell.angle_gamma   90.00
#
_symmetry.space_group_name_H-M   'P 1'
#
loop_
_entity.id
_entity.type
_entity.pdbx_description
1 polymer ?
#
loop_
_entity_poly.entity_id
_entity_poly.type
_entity_poly.pdbx_seq_one_letter_code
_entity_poly.pdbx_strand_id
1 'polypeptide(L)'
;MASVVNMCNSALNLLGASTISSLTEDTKNARLCNQRFEPIRDRVFRSHNWNCLIKRVQLAQDSTAPVVEFSYAYTLPVGCLRVLKIHNGSTDSIKSDLEYKIEGRKVVTDQSTIYLVYIDQITDPNEFDSYLREAISHQLAADICYAITNNSTLANNYMTRADERLREARFIDATENSLD
;
A
#
# COMPACT_ATOMS: atom_id res chain seq x y z
N MET A 1 0.59 0.28 21.47
CA MET A 1 1.12 -0.28 20.21
C MET A 1 -0.02 -0.42 19.21
N ALA A 2 0.20 -0.02 17.98
CA ALA A 2 -0.78 -0.24 16.92
C ALA A 2 -0.81 -1.72 16.52
N SER A 3 -2.00 -2.25 16.23
CA SER A 3 -2.17 -3.61 15.74
C SER A 3 -3.28 -3.65 14.69
N VAL A 4 -3.31 -4.71 13.88
CA VAL A 4 -4.38 -4.91 12.90
C VAL A 4 -5.75 -4.96 13.60
N VAL A 5 -5.83 -5.62 14.78
CA VAL A 5 -7.06 -5.69 15.59
C VAL A 5 -7.50 -4.29 16.01
N ASN A 6 -6.56 -3.43 16.45
CA ASN A 6 -6.89 -2.05 16.83
C ASN A 6 -7.42 -1.24 15.63
N MET A 7 -6.84 -1.39 14.46
CA MET A 7 -7.32 -0.72 13.25
C MET A 7 -8.71 -1.22 12.84
N CYS A 8 -8.94 -2.53 12.92
CA CYS A 8 -10.26 -3.12 12.71
C CYS A 8 -11.29 -2.60 13.74
N ASN A 9 -10.91 -2.52 15.02
CA ASN A 9 -11.77 -1.98 16.06
C ASN A 9 -12.07 -0.49 15.86
N SER A 10 -11.11 0.29 15.36
CA SER A 10 -11.38 1.67 14.95
C SER A 10 -12.46 1.74 13.86
N ALA A 11 -12.37 0.88 12.84
CA ALA A 11 -13.38 0.79 11.79
C ALA A 11 -14.77 0.36 12.33
N LEU A 12 -14.80 -0.64 13.23
CA LEU A 12 -16.04 -1.12 13.85
C LEU A 12 -16.69 -0.06 14.74
N ASN A 13 -15.89 0.68 15.51
CA ASN A 13 -16.36 1.78 16.36
C ASN A 13 -17.00 2.90 15.53
N LEU A 14 -16.44 3.24 14.37
CA LEU A 14 -17.05 4.21 13.43
C LEU A 14 -18.47 3.79 13.03
N LEU A 15 -18.71 2.47 12.90
CA LEU A 15 -20.01 1.92 12.52
C LEU A 15 -20.95 1.68 13.69
N GLY A 16 -20.51 1.93 14.94
CA GLY A 16 -21.27 1.58 16.15
C GLY A 16 -21.42 0.07 16.36
N ALA A 17 -20.52 -0.72 15.79
CA ALA A 17 -20.53 -2.18 15.89
C ALA A 17 -19.66 -2.68 17.07
N SER A 18 -19.92 -3.88 17.55
CA SER A 18 -19.12 -4.52 18.61
C SER A 18 -17.68 -4.74 18.13
N THR A 19 -16.73 -4.42 18.99
CA THR A 19 -15.30 -4.67 18.77
C THR A 19 -14.96 -6.15 18.86
N ILE A 20 -13.78 -6.51 18.35
CA ILE A 20 -13.24 -7.88 18.35
C ILE A 20 -11.98 -7.95 19.21
N SER A 21 -11.68 -9.09 19.77
CA SER A 21 -10.44 -9.37 20.50
C SER A 21 -9.39 -10.03 19.62
N SER A 22 -9.80 -10.71 18.54
CA SER A 22 -8.94 -11.39 17.57
C SER A 22 -9.60 -11.47 16.20
N LEU A 23 -8.81 -11.50 15.15
CA LEU A 23 -9.28 -11.74 13.77
C LEU A 23 -9.81 -13.17 13.56
N THR A 24 -9.44 -14.10 14.43
CA THR A 24 -9.85 -15.51 14.37
C THR A 24 -11.08 -15.83 15.22
N GLU A 25 -11.66 -14.80 15.85
CA GLU A 25 -12.88 -14.91 16.66
C GLU A 25 -14.07 -15.35 15.80
N ASP A 26 -14.93 -16.25 16.31
CA ASP A 26 -16.11 -16.72 15.56
C ASP A 26 -17.28 -15.72 15.65
N THR A 27 -17.03 -14.51 15.18
CA THR A 27 -18.04 -13.46 15.03
C THR A 27 -18.11 -12.95 13.58
N LYS A 28 -19.26 -12.38 13.22
CA LYS A 28 -19.44 -11.76 11.91
C LYS A 28 -18.40 -10.64 11.66
N ASN A 29 -18.17 -9.82 12.69
CA ASN A 29 -17.27 -8.67 12.62
C ASN A 29 -15.81 -9.12 12.40
N ALA A 30 -15.35 -10.14 13.14
CA ALA A 30 -14.01 -10.68 12.97
C ALA A 30 -13.80 -11.26 11.57
N ARG A 31 -14.77 -12.04 11.07
CA ARG A 31 -14.70 -12.59 9.70
C ARG A 31 -14.63 -11.51 8.63
N LEU A 32 -15.44 -10.44 8.75
CA LEU A 32 -15.38 -9.31 7.81
C LEU A 32 -14.03 -8.59 7.86
N CYS A 33 -13.55 -8.27 9.06
CA CYS A 33 -12.24 -7.65 9.23
C CYS A 33 -11.12 -8.51 8.66
N ASN A 34 -11.10 -9.81 8.98
CA ASN A 34 -10.08 -10.73 8.51
C ASN A 34 -10.04 -10.86 6.98
N GLN A 35 -11.21 -10.87 6.33
CA GLN A 35 -11.31 -10.99 4.87
C GLN A 35 -10.97 -9.69 4.14
N ARG A 36 -11.27 -8.53 4.74
CA ARG A 36 -11.23 -7.25 4.02
C ARG A 36 -10.03 -6.38 4.35
N PHE A 37 -9.39 -6.56 5.51
CA PHE A 37 -8.30 -5.69 5.96
C PHE A 37 -7.12 -5.66 4.97
N GLU A 38 -6.56 -6.81 4.65
CA GLU A 38 -5.36 -6.87 3.78
C GLU A 38 -5.60 -6.32 2.37
N PRO A 39 -6.68 -6.70 1.64
CA PRO A 39 -6.97 -6.13 0.33
C PRO A 39 -7.14 -4.60 0.35
N ILE A 40 -7.75 -4.06 1.42
CA ILE A 40 -7.95 -2.62 1.58
C ILE A 40 -6.64 -1.93 1.88
N ARG A 41 -5.84 -2.45 2.82
CA ARG A 41 -4.49 -1.95 3.12
C ARG A 41 -3.66 -1.85 1.85
N ASP A 42 -3.55 -2.92 1.09
CA ASP A 42 -2.72 -2.97 -0.11
C ASP A 42 -3.22 -2.02 -1.21
N ARG A 43 -4.53 -1.86 -1.34
CA ARG A 43 -5.14 -0.86 -2.23
C ARG A 43 -4.76 0.57 -1.80
N VAL A 44 -4.84 0.89 -0.51
CA VAL A 44 -4.45 2.19 0.03
C VAL A 44 -2.96 2.42 -0.17
N PHE A 45 -2.11 1.43 0.10
CA PHE A 45 -0.66 1.52 -0.12
C PHE A 45 -0.32 1.84 -1.58
N ARG A 46 -0.96 1.17 -2.52
CA ARG A 46 -0.72 1.43 -3.96
C ARG A 46 -1.19 2.80 -4.44
N SER A 47 -2.06 3.46 -3.69
CA SER A 47 -2.77 4.66 -4.14
C SER A 47 -1.97 5.96 -4.01
N HIS A 48 -0.84 5.93 -3.27
CA HIS A 48 0.02 7.09 -3.02
C HIS A 48 1.47 6.65 -2.80
N ASN A 49 2.42 7.60 -2.84
CA ASN A 49 3.84 7.35 -2.54
C ASN A 49 4.11 7.58 -1.04
N TRP A 50 3.46 6.82 -0.18
CA TRP A 50 3.60 6.95 1.26
C TRP A 50 5.05 6.86 1.71
N ASN A 51 5.56 7.89 2.41
CA ASN A 51 6.94 7.99 2.84
C ASN A 51 7.39 6.77 3.65
N CYS A 52 6.54 6.32 4.57
CA CYS A 52 6.81 5.17 5.43
C CYS A 52 6.86 3.82 4.68
N LEU A 53 6.34 3.75 3.44
CA LEU A 53 6.31 2.52 2.64
C LEU A 53 7.36 2.47 1.55
N ILE A 54 8.12 3.56 1.34
CA ILE A 54 9.15 3.62 0.29
C ILE A 54 10.37 2.83 0.73
N LYS A 55 10.75 1.82 -0.07
CA LYS A 55 12.00 1.09 0.09
C LYS A 55 12.87 1.18 -1.14
N ARG A 56 14.18 1.05 -0.91
CA ARG A 56 15.22 1.03 -1.94
C ARG A 56 16.03 -0.24 -1.81
N VAL A 57 16.28 -0.90 -2.95
CA VAL A 57 17.07 -2.13 -2.99
C VAL A 57 17.82 -2.24 -4.31
N GLN A 58 19.04 -2.77 -4.29
CA GLN A 58 19.71 -3.22 -5.49
C GLN A 58 19.13 -4.58 -5.87
N LEU A 59 18.72 -4.74 -7.11
CA LEU A 59 18.19 -6.01 -7.61
C LEU A 59 19.33 -6.88 -8.19
N ALA A 60 19.23 -8.18 -7.94
CA ALA A 60 20.08 -9.16 -8.59
C ALA A 60 19.53 -9.45 -9.99
N GLN A 61 20.43 -9.52 -10.97
CA GLN A 61 20.08 -9.89 -12.33
C GLN A 61 19.62 -11.37 -12.38
N ASP A 62 18.55 -11.61 -13.10
CA ASP A 62 18.07 -12.97 -13.37
C ASP A 62 19.05 -13.71 -14.31
N SER A 63 19.20 -15.01 -14.15
CA SER A 63 20.05 -15.83 -15.01
C SER A 63 19.53 -15.97 -16.44
N THR A 64 18.24 -15.72 -16.67
CA THR A 64 17.60 -15.81 -17.98
C THR A 64 17.26 -14.41 -18.46
N ALA A 65 17.83 -14.02 -19.60
CA ALA A 65 17.50 -12.76 -20.27
C ALA A 65 16.09 -12.78 -20.89
N PRO A 66 15.47 -11.61 -21.08
CA PRO A 66 14.26 -11.48 -21.88
C PRO A 66 14.46 -12.02 -23.31
N VAL A 67 13.37 -12.50 -23.91
CA VAL A 67 13.45 -13.10 -25.26
C VAL A 67 13.68 -12.04 -26.35
N VAL A 68 13.14 -10.84 -26.13
CA VAL A 68 13.19 -9.71 -27.09
C VAL A 68 13.29 -8.36 -26.34
N GLU A 69 13.66 -7.33 -27.05
CA GLU A 69 13.70 -5.90 -26.68
C GLU A 69 14.78 -5.51 -25.67
N PHE A 70 14.95 -6.23 -24.54
CA PHE A 70 15.87 -5.86 -23.46
C PHE A 70 16.90 -6.95 -23.20
N SER A 71 18.06 -6.54 -22.69
CA SER A 71 19.20 -7.44 -22.40
C SER A 71 19.13 -8.10 -21.03
N TYR A 72 18.45 -7.50 -20.05
CA TYR A 72 18.45 -7.94 -18.67
C TYR A 72 17.06 -7.96 -18.04
N ALA A 73 16.84 -8.93 -17.16
CA ALA A 73 15.65 -9.05 -16.34
C ALA A 73 16.01 -9.09 -14.84
N TYR A 74 15.13 -8.54 -14.02
CA TYR A 74 15.29 -8.46 -12.58
C TYR A 74 13.97 -8.78 -11.89
N THR A 75 13.96 -9.80 -11.04
CA THR A 75 12.76 -10.18 -10.29
C THR A 75 12.47 -9.18 -9.19
N LEU A 76 11.23 -8.69 -9.13
CA LEU A 76 10.77 -7.77 -8.09
C LEU A 76 10.69 -8.46 -6.72
N PRO A 77 11.01 -7.75 -5.61
CA PRO A 77 10.82 -8.26 -4.25
C PRO A 77 9.39 -8.76 -4.02
N VAL A 78 9.23 -9.78 -3.18
CA VAL A 78 7.91 -10.39 -2.88
C VAL A 78 6.90 -9.35 -2.40
N GLY A 79 7.32 -8.44 -1.51
CA GLY A 79 6.50 -7.35 -0.97
C GLY A 79 6.31 -6.15 -1.91
N CYS A 80 6.90 -6.13 -3.11
CA CYS A 80 6.76 -5.01 -4.02
C CYS A 80 5.32 -4.88 -4.52
N LEU A 81 4.61 -3.86 -4.03
CA LEU A 81 3.26 -3.52 -4.47
C LEU A 81 3.26 -2.62 -5.71
N ARG A 82 4.21 -1.69 -5.81
CA ARG A 82 4.32 -0.77 -6.94
C ARG A 82 5.74 -0.26 -7.11
N VAL A 83 6.27 -0.37 -8.31
CA VAL A 83 7.54 0.27 -8.70
C VAL A 83 7.31 1.77 -8.83
N LEU A 84 8.18 2.57 -8.21
CA LEU A 84 8.16 4.03 -8.32
C LEU A 84 9.20 4.50 -9.33
N LYS A 85 10.43 3.99 -9.22
CA LYS A 85 11.54 4.40 -10.07
C LYS A 85 12.63 3.33 -10.07
N ILE A 86 13.41 3.28 -11.15
CA ILE A 86 14.69 2.57 -11.18
C ILE A 86 15.85 3.55 -11.37
N HIS A 87 17.02 3.21 -10.82
CA HIS A 87 18.27 3.95 -10.96
C HIS A 87 19.39 2.99 -11.34
N ASN A 88 20.40 3.50 -12.05
CA ASN A 88 21.64 2.77 -12.35
C ASN A 88 22.78 3.06 -11.35
N GLY A 89 22.48 3.75 -10.25
CA GLY A 89 23.47 4.15 -9.23
C GLY A 89 24.23 5.44 -9.57
N SER A 90 23.99 6.08 -10.71
CA SER A 90 24.58 7.39 -11.01
C SER A 90 23.99 8.48 -10.13
N THR A 91 24.86 9.37 -9.64
CA THR A 91 24.46 10.58 -8.90
C THR A 91 23.97 11.71 -9.80
N ASP A 92 24.16 11.59 -11.11
CA ASP A 92 23.64 12.56 -12.09
C ASP A 92 22.12 12.43 -12.21
N SER A 93 21.41 13.35 -11.59
CA SER A 93 19.94 13.44 -11.63
C SER A 93 19.36 13.65 -13.04
N ILE A 94 20.18 14.10 -13.99
CA ILE A 94 19.78 14.40 -15.37
C ILE A 94 19.73 13.13 -16.26
N LYS A 95 20.39 12.04 -15.86
CA LYS A 95 20.44 10.77 -16.62
C LYS A 95 19.51 9.69 -16.08
N SER A 96 18.48 10.05 -15.33
CA SER A 96 17.64 9.09 -14.59
C SER A 96 16.44 8.53 -15.37
N ASP A 97 16.24 8.93 -16.63
CA ASP A 97 15.20 8.33 -17.48
C ASP A 97 15.73 7.04 -18.12
N LEU A 98 15.84 6.01 -17.28
CA LEU A 98 16.20 4.68 -17.77
C LEU A 98 14.98 4.06 -18.44
N GLU A 99 15.19 3.55 -19.66
CA GLU A 99 14.16 2.78 -20.35
C GLU A 99 13.99 1.42 -19.65
N TYR A 100 12.77 1.13 -19.25
CA TYR A 100 12.41 -0.15 -18.66
C TYR A 100 10.93 -0.46 -18.86
N LYS A 101 10.60 -1.74 -18.78
CA LYS A 101 9.20 -2.20 -18.70
C LYS A 101 9.03 -3.08 -17.46
N ILE A 102 7.79 -3.17 -17.01
CA ILE A 102 7.40 -4.10 -15.95
C ILE A 102 6.53 -5.18 -16.59
N GLU A 103 7.03 -6.40 -16.60
CA GLU A 103 6.37 -7.56 -17.19
C GLU A 103 6.21 -8.65 -16.14
N GLY A 104 4.95 -8.95 -15.80
CA GLY A 104 4.66 -9.84 -14.68
C GLY A 104 5.25 -9.26 -13.39
N ARG A 105 6.14 -10.01 -12.76
CA ARG A 105 6.87 -9.58 -11.54
C ARG A 105 8.35 -9.30 -11.83
N LYS A 106 8.66 -8.79 -13.01
CA LYS A 106 10.04 -8.46 -13.40
C LYS A 106 10.14 -7.05 -13.94
N VAL A 107 11.30 -6.42 -13.73
CA VAL A 107 11.77 -5.26 -14.47
C VAL A 107 12.65 -5.77 -15.59
N VAL A 108 12.40 -5.35 -16.82
CA VAL A 108 13.27 -5.61 -17.99
C VAL A 108 13.86 -4.29 -18.47
N THR A 109 15.16 -4.29 -18.79
CA THR A 109 15.94 -3.09 -19.16
C THR A 109 17.27 -3.49 -19.78
N ASP A 110 17.97 -2.52 -20.41
CA ASP A 110 19.33 -2.70 -20.90
C ASP A 110 20.43 -2.33 -19.87
N GLN A 111 20.04 -2.01 -18.66
CA GLN A 111 20.98 -1.69 -17.57
C GLN A 111 21.46 -2.97 -16.88
N SER A 112 22.79 -3.17 -16.82
CA SER A 112 23.41 -4.33 -16.17
C SER A 112 23.39 -4.28 -14.64
N THR A 113 23.05 -3.14 -14.06
CA THR A 113 22.87 -2.94 -12.62
C THR A 113 21.74 -1.95 -12.39
N ILE A 114 20.78 -2.31 -11.54
CA ILE A 114 19.67 -1.42 -11.20
C ILE A 114 19.39 -1.39 -9.69
N TYR A 115 18.94 -0.22 -9.25
CA TYR A 115 18.42 0.03 -7.92
C TYR A 115 16.94 0.38 -8.05
N LEU A 116 16.12 -0.36 -7.33
CA LEU A 116 14.68 -0.20 -7.32
C LEU A 116 14.25 0.71 -6.19
N VAL A 117 13.38 1.67 -6.48
CA VAL A 117 12.57 2.41 -5.49
C VAL A 117 11.13 1.95 -5.66
N TYR A 118 10.51 1.49 -4.57
CA TYR A 118 9.19 0.87 -4.65
C TYR A 118 8.37 1.05 -3.37
N ILE A 119 7.06 0.86 -3.48
CA ILE A 119 6.15 0.74 -2.34
C ILE A 119 6.18 -0.71 -1.87
N ASP A 120 6.58 -0.89 -0.62
CA ASP A 120 6.66 -2.20 0.02
C ASP A 120 5.39 -2.54 0.80
N GLN A 121 5.05 -3.82 0.84
CA GLN A 121 3.96 -4.38 1.63
C GLN A 121 4.40 -4.55 3.09
N ILE A 122 4.49 -3.46 3.83
CA ILE A 122 4.75 -3.51 5.26
C ILE A 122 3.53 -4.09 5.98
N THR A 123 3.75 -5.02 6.89
CA THR A 123 2.68 -5.71 7.61
C THR A 123 2.54 -5.29 9.07
N ASP A 124 3.57 -4.64 9.66
CA ASP A 124 3.53 -4.13 11.02
C ASP A 124 2.86 -2.73 11.06
N PRO A 125 1.67 -2.58 11.68
CA PRO A 125 1.01 -1.29 11.79
C PRO A 125 1.78 -0.23 12.60
N ASN A 126 2.80 -0.61 13.36
CA ASN A 126 3.64 0.37 14.08
C ASN A 126 4.55 1.16 13.12
N GLU A 127 4.85 0.62 11.96
CA GLU A 127 5.63 1.29 10.91
C GLU A 127 4.78 2.24 10.05
N PHE A 128 3.45 2.20 10.16
CA PHE A 128 2.58 3.09 9.38
C PHE A 128 2.50 4.46 10.02
N ASP A 129 2.46 5.50 9.20
CA ASP A 129 2.10 6.82 9.64
C ASP A 129 0.71 6.85 10.30
N SER A 130 0.48 7.80 11.22
CA SER A 130 -0.78 7.90 11.97
C SER A 130 -1.98 8.20 11.07
N TYR A 131 -1.84 9.11 10.11
CA TYR A 131 -2.89 9.43 9.14
C TYR A 131 -3.16 8.28 8.19
N LEU A 132 -2.11 7.53 7.80
CA LEU A 132 -2.26 6.32 6.99
C LEU A 132 -3.08 5.26 7.73
N ARG A 133 -2.80 5.02 9.03
CA ARG A 133 -3.60 4.08 9.85
C ARG A 133 -5.06 4.49 9.92
N GLU A 134 -5.32 5.78 10.15
CA GLU A 134 -6.68 6.31 10.19
C GLU A 134 -7.39 6.16 8.84
N ALA A 135 -6.73 6.51 7.74
CA ALA A 135 -7.27 6.36 6.39
C ALA A 135 -7.63 4.90 6.07
N ILE A 136 -6.78 3.93 6.43
CA ILE A 136 -7.08 2.50 6.25
C ILE A 136 -8.30 2.09 7.08
N SER A 137 -8.40 2.53 8.34
CA SER A 137 -9.54 2.22 9.20
C SER A 137 -10.85 2.80 8.63
N HIS A 138 -10.84 4.01 8.10
CA HIS A 138 -12.01 4.61 7.43
C HIS A 138 -12.38 3.88 6.13
N GLN A 139 -11.40 3.47 5.33
CA GLN A 139 -11.64 2.69 4.11
C GLN A 139 -12.20 1.30 4.44
N LEU A 140 -11.73 0.68 5.52
CA LEU A 140 -12.31 -0.59 6.01
C LEU A 140 -13.75 -0.39 6.49
N ALA A 141 -14.02 0.66 7.29
CA ALA A 141 -15.36 0.97 7.75
C ALA A 141 -16.34 1.18 6.58
N ALA A 142 -15.95 1.92 5.56
CA ALA A 142 -16.75 2.14 4.36
C ALA A 142 -17.07 0.81 3.62
N ASP A 143 -16.06 -0.04 3.46
CA ASP A 143 -16.20 -1.32 2.74
C ASP A 143 -17.13 -2.30 3.46
N ILE A 144 -17.04 -2.41 4.79
CA ILE A 144 -17.84 -3.36 5.57
C ILE A 144 -19.18 -2.76 6.06
N CYS A 145 -19.41 -1.46 5.87
CA CYS A 145 -20.58 -0.74 6.40
C CYS A 145 -21.91 -1.41 6.03
N TYR A 146 -22.12 -1.68 4.75
CA TYR A 146 -23.37 -2.31 4.30
C TYR A 146 -23.57 -3.71 4.90
N ALA A 147 -22.49 -4.50 4.97
CA ALA A 147 -22.55 -5.84 5.52
C ALA A 147 -22.92 -5.85 7.02
N ILE A 148 -22.54 -4.80 7.76
CA ILE A 148 -22.82 -4.67 9.20
C ILE A 148 -24.20 -4.05 9.43
N THR A 149 -24.48 -2.92 8.77
CA THR A 149 -25.64 -2.07 9.08
C THR A 149 -26.87 -2.33 8.21
N ASN A 150 -26.69 -3.02 7.09
CA ASN A 150 -27.70 -3.24 6.05
C ASN A 150 -28.34 -1.92 5.54
N ASN A 151 -27.56 -0.83 5.57
CA ASN A 151 -28.00 0.52 5.19
C ASN A 151 -27.10 1.10 4.08
N SER A 152 -27.66 1.18 2.85
CA SER A 152 -26.94 1.65 1.67
C SER A 152 -26.64 3.17 1.73
N THR A 153 -27.55 3.96 2.28
CA THR A 153 -27.33 5.41 2.44
C THR A 153 -26.17 5.67 3.39
N LEU A 154 -26.12 4.95 4.49
CA LEU A 154 -25.01 5.06 5.44
C LEU A 154 -23.70 4.60 4.81
N ALA A 155 -23.69 3.51 4.05
CA ALA A 155 -22.51 3.02 3.33
C ALA A 155 -21.97 4.07 2.35
N ASN A 156 -22.84 4.73 1.57
CA ASN A 156 -22.44 5.81 0.67
C ASN A 156 -21.81 7.00 1.43
N ASN A 157 -22.38 7.37 2.57
CA ASN A 157 -21.83 8.44 3.41
C ASN A 157 -20.44 8.08 3.94
N TYR A 158 -20.22 6.82 4.35
CA TYR A 158 -18.90 6.36 4.79
C TYR A 158 -17.89 6.29 3.65
N MET A 159 -18.29 5.96 2.42
CA MET A 159 -17.41 6.03 1.25
C MET A 159 -16.89 7.45 1.03
N THR A 160 -17.77 8.45 1.06
CA THR A 160 -17.39 9.85 0.91
C THR A 160 -16.41 10.29 2.00
N ARG A 161 -16.71 9.97 3.27
CA ARG A 161 -15.82 10.29 4.41
C ARG A 161 -14.47 9.58 4.31
N ALA A 162 -14.45 8.33 3.90
CA ALA A 162 -13.21 7.57 3.74
C ALA A 162 -12.31 8.18 2.65
N ASP A 163 -12.90 8.65 1.55
CA ASP A 163 -12.16 9.33 0.49
C ASP A 163 -11.64 10.71 0.93
N GLU A 164 -12.36 11.42 1.77
CA GLU A 164 -11.90 12.69 2.38
C GLU A 164 -10.70 12.43 3.30
N ARG A 165 -10.78 11.44 4.20
CA ARG A 165 -9.66 11.07 5.08
C ARG A 165 -8.44 10.58 4.31
N LEU A 166 -8.65 9.84 3.23
CA LEU A 166 -7.55 9.39 2.38
C LEU A 166 -6.87 10.57 1.66
N ARG A 167 -7.63 11.57 1.21
CA ARG A 167 -7.08 12.80 0.62
C ARG A 167 -6.28 13.62 1.63
N GLU A 168 -6.80 13.78 2.84
CA GLU A 168 -6.11 14.47 3.93
C GLU A 168 -4.78 13.78 4.28
N ALA A 169 -4.80 12.45 4.46
CA ALA A 169 -3.60 11.68 4.75
C ALA A 169 -2.53 11.83 3.66
N ARG A 170 -2.91 11.77 2.38
CA ARG A 170 -2.00 12.00 1.26
C ARG A 170 -1.41 13.41 1.24
N PHE A 171 -2.21 14.41 1.58
CA PHE A 171 -1.74 15.79 1.65
C PHE A 171 -0.69 15.96 2.75
N ILE A 172 -0.94 15.44 3.95
CA ILE A 172 0.01 15.48 5.07
C ILE A 172 1.31 14.76 4.71
N ASP A 173 1.24 13.52 4.22
CA ASP A 173 2.41 12.73 3.81
C ASP A 173 3.24 13.46 2.72
N ALA A 174 2.58 14.12 1.77
CA ALA A 174 3.26 14.87 0.73
C ALA A 174 4.01 16.11 1.25
N THR A 175 3.52 16.75 2.33
CA THR A 175 4.17 17.94 2.91
C THR A 175 5.45 17.60 3.68
N GLU A 176 5.63 16.35 4.11
CA GLU A 176 6.87 15.91 4.77
C GLU A 176 8.07 15.82 3.82
N ASN A 177 7.82 15.77 2.51
CA ASN A 177 8.84 15.68 1.46
C ASN A 177 9.17 17.01 0.79
N SER A 178 8.68 18.15 1.29
CA SER A 178 9.03 19.43 0.70
C SER A 178 10.51 19.71 0.93
N LEU A 179 11.28 19.55 -0.12
CA LEU A 179 12.59 20.17 -0.23
C LEU A 179 12.32 21.67 -0.48
N ASP A 180 12.66 22.50 0.50
CA ASP A 180 12.72 23.96 0.35
C ASP A 180 13.69 24.35 -0.77
#